data_56e97e07454e876b4bd7d68b9a564cab
#
_entry.id   56e97e07454e876b4bd7d68b9a564cab
#
_cell.length_a   1.000
_cell.length_b   1.000
_cell.length_c   1.000
_cell.angle_alpha   90.00
_cell.angle_beta   90.00
_cell.angle_gamma   90.00
#
_symmetry.space_group_name_H-M   'P 1'
#
loop_
_entity.id
_entity.type
_entity.pdbx_description
1 polymer ?
#
loop_
_entity_poly.entity_id
_entity_poly.type
_entity_poly.pdbx_seq_one_letter_code
_entity_poly.pdbx_strand_id
1 'polypeptide(L)'
;MLFRSGVRLDTADGGRLADGDVLAIDRSGVVPVAVVVRLRSAEVYLVEVDRMDPIALAHACWEIGNMHAPLFRGDSDEHTVRMYTPVQPVLGRILRGVEGVRLSVVTRELDADRRFASSAAEVVVSMAPDFSIVKKARG
;
A
#
# COMPACT_ATOMS: atom_id res chain seq x y z
N MET A 1 15.19 23.66 3.89
CA MET A 1 13.92 24.04 3.24
C MET A 1 13.43 22.85 2.42
N LEU A 2 12.41 22.18 2.88
CA LEU A 2 11.81 21.05 2.17
C LEU A 2 10.78 21.58 1.17
N PHE A 3 11.12 21.55 -0.12
CA PHE A 3 10.13 21.79 -1.17
C PHE A 3 9.22 20.56 -1.27
N ARG A 4 7.98 20.67 -0.83
CA ARG A 4 6.94 19.72 -1.17
C ARG A 4 6.39 20.09 -2.55
N SER A 5 6.96 19.51 -3.58
CA SER A 5 6.34 19.53 -4.89
C SER A 5 5.25 18.47 -4.93
N GLY A 6 4.01 18.89 -5.03
CA GLY A 6 2.91 17.99 -5.31
C GLY A 6 2.83 17.72 -6.82
N VAL A 7 2.88 16.46 -7.22
CA VAL A 7 2.57 16.06 -8.59
C VAL A 7 1.11 15.62 -8.64
N ARG A 8 0.30 16.27 -9.48
CA ARG A 8 -1.07 15.88 -9.73
C ARG A 8 -1.09 14.80 -10.82
N LEU A 9 -1.57 13.62 -10.48
CA LEU A 9 -1.65 12.49 -11.40
C LEU A 9 -3.11 12.27 -11.80
N ASP A 10 -3.37 12.21 -13.10
CA ASP A 10 -4.66 11.80 -13.64
C ASP A 10 -4.57 10.32 -14.03
N THR A 11 -5.23 9.46 -13.27
CA THR A 11 -5.33 8.04 -13.57
C THR A 11 -6.73 7.76 -14.13
N ALA A 12 -6.94 8.08 -15.42
CA ALA A 12 -8.23 7.86 -16.08
C ALA A 12 -8.70 6.40 -16.01
N ASP A 13 -7.78 5.46 -15.82
CA ASP A 13 -8.05 4.02 -15.81
C ASP A 13 -8.01 3.41 -14.41
N GLY A 14 -7.94 4.22 -13.33
CA GLY A 14 -7.73 3.69 -11.97
C GLY A 14 -6.40 2.94 -11.80
N GLY A 15 -5.45 3.14 -12.72
CA GLY A 15 -4.17 2.46 -12.75
C GLY A 15 -3.33 2.75 -11.50
N ARG A 16 -2.71 1.71 -10.94
CA ARG A 16 -1.79 1.81 -9.83
C ARG A 16 -0.42 2.25 -10.32
N LEU A 17 0.28 3.05 -9.51
CA LEU A 17 1.66 3.41 -9.78
C LEU A 17 2.58 2.24 -9.44
N ALA A 18 3.46 1.89 -10.38
CA ALA A 18 4.49 0.88 -10.20
C ALA A 18 5.89 1.53 -10.16
N ASP A 19 6.85 0.81 -9.62
CA ASP A 19 8.25 1.25 -9.67
C ASP A 19 8.71 1.36 -11.11
N GLY A 20 9.37 2.46 -11.45
CA GLY A 20 9.83 2.75 -12.80
C GLY A 20 8.80 3.43 -13.70
N ASP A 21 7.56 3.63 -13.26
CA ASP A 21 6.57 4.38 -14.05
C ASP A 21 7.05 5.81 -14.31
N VAL A 22 6.92 6.26 -15.56
CA VAL A 22 7.24 7.63 -15.94
C VAL A 22 5.98 8.49 -15.83
N LEU A 23 5.99 9.45 -14.93
CA LEU A 23 4.84 10.32 -14.65
C LEU A 23 4.76 11.50 -15.60
N ALA A 24 5.90 12.08 -15.95
CA ALA A 24 6.00 13.23 -16.82
C ALA A 24 7.39 13.29 -17.46
N ILE A 25 7.46 13.88 -18.66
CA ILE A 25 8.70 14.22 -19.33
C ILE A 25 8.67 15.71 -19.64
N ASP A 26 9.63 16.46 -19.07
CA ASP A 26 9.84 17.87 -19.40
C ASP A 26 10.91 17.98 -20.50
N ARG A 27 10.52 18.54 -21.63
CA ARG A 27 11.39 18.76 -22.80
C ARG A 27 11.67 20.23 -23.05
N SER A 28 11.33 21.11 -22.12
CA SER A 28 11.52 22.56 -22.27
C SER A 28 12.98 23.00 -22.15
N GLY A 29 13.83 22.18 -21.51
CA GLY A 29 15.26 22.44 -21.37
C GLY A 29 16.11 21.79 -22.47
N VAL A 30 17.41 22.03 -22.40
CA VAL A 30 18.40 21.43 -23.32
C VAL A 30 18.47 19.92 -23.20
N VAL A 31 18.25 19.40 -21.96
CA VAL A 31 18.20 17.99 -21.65
C VAL A 31 16.80 17.64 -21.20
N PRO A 32 16.14 16.61 -21.78
CA PRO A 32 14.85 16.15 -21.29
C PRO A 32 14.97 15.61 -19.87
N VAL A 33 13.99 15.94 -19.01
CA VAL A 33 13.91 15.46 -17.63
C VAL A 33 12.66 14.61 -17.48
N ALA A 34 12.83 13.40 -16.98
CA ALA A 34 11.73 12.50 -16.68
C ALA A 34 11.49 12.44 -15.16
N VAL A 35 10.22 12.50 -14.77
CA VAL A 35 9.78 12.21 -13.40
C VAL A 35 9.38 10.74 -13.33
N VAL A 36 10.09 9.97 -12.54
CA VAL A 36 9.94 8.52 -12.44
C VAL A 36 9.51 8.14 -11.03
N VAL A 37 8.57 7.21 -10.91
CA VAL A 37 8.20 6.61 -9.64
C VAL A 37 9.33 5.70 -9.15
N ARG A 38 9.72 5.88 -7.90
CA ARG A 38 10.62 4.98 -7.18
C ARG A 38 9.95 4.52 -5.91
N LEU A 39 9.70 3.23 -5.82
CA LEU A 39 9.27 2.61 -4.59
C LEU A 39 10.45 2.54 -3.63
N ARG A 40 10.23 2.91 -2.39
CA ARG A 40 11.25 2.81 -1.35
C ARG A 40 10.90 1.71 -0.38
N SER A 41 11.92 0.99 0.07
CA SER A 41 11.80 0.12 1.22
C SER A 41 11.42 0.94 2.46
N ALA A 42 10.49 0.44 3.22
CA ALA A 42 10.06 1.01 4.48
C ALA A 42 9.98 -0.07 5.55
N GLU A 43 10.02 0.34 6.81
CA GLU A 43 9.69 -0.55 7.91
C GLU A 43 8.18 -0.85 7.87
N VAL A 44 7.86 -2.12 7.87
CA VAL A 44 6.49 -2.63 7.87
C VAL A 44 6.32 -3.72 8.91
N TYR A 45 5.09 -3.93 9.35
CA TYR A 45 4.77 -5.13 10.13
C TYR A 45 4.66 -6.33 9.19
N LEU A 46 5.38 -7.39 9.54
CA LEU A 46 5.12 -8.73 9.07
C LEU A 46 4.16 -9.40 10.06
N VAL A 47 2.99 -9.72 9.58
CA VAL A 47 1.93 -10.41 10.33
C VAL A 47 1.94 -11.87 9.89
N GLU A 48 2.24 -12.77 10.81
CA GLU A 48 2.27 -14.22 10.55
C GLU A 48 1.22 -14.92 11.40
N VAL A 49 0.44 -15.77 10.75
CA VAL A 49 -0.61 -16.59 11.39
C VAL A 49 -0.52 -18.03 10.89
N ASP A 50 -0.72 -18.99 11.77
CA ASP A 50 -0.83 -20.40 11.37
C ASP A 50 -2.01 -20.55 10.41
N ARG A 51 -1.77 -21.23 9.28
CA ARG A 51 -2.81 -21.50 8.27
C ARG A 51 -3.98 -22.31 8.82
N MET A 52 -3.73 -23.12 9.84
CA MET A 52 -4.75 -23.92 10.52
C MET A 52 -5.52 -23.16 11.61
N ASP A 53 -5.19 -21.87 11.81
CA ASP A 53 -5.90 -20.99 12.74
C ASP A 53 -6.65 -19.87 11.98
N PRO A 54 -7.81 -20.20 11.36
CA PRO A 54 -8.58 -19.24 10.60
C PRO A 54 -9.17 -18.11 11.47
N ILE A 55 -9.37 -18.36 12.77
CA ILE A 55 -9.90 -17.36 13.69
C ILE A 55 -8.86 -16.29 13.99
N ALA A 56 -7.61 -16.66 14.25
CA ALA A 56 -6.52 -15.70 14.41
C ALA A 56 -6.31 -14.87 13.13
N LEU A 57 -6.38 -15.51 11.97
CA LEU A 57 -6.28 -14.84 10.68
C LEU A 57 -7.41 -13.82 10.48
N ALA A 58 -8.64 -14.23 10.72
CA ALA A 58 -9.82 -13.36 10.60
C ALA A 58 -9.73 -12.17 11.58
N HIS A 59 -9.32 -12.42 12.82
CA HIS A 59 -9.16 -11.39 13.84
C HIS A 59 -8.08 -10.37 13.45
N ALA A 60 -6.91 -10.84 13.00
CA ALA A 60 -5.85 -9.95 12.52
C ALA A 60 -6.32 -9.06 11.36
N CYS A 61 -6.97 -9.64 10.37
CA CYS A 61 -7.50 -8.90 9.22
C CYS A 61 -8.59 -7.90 9.64
N TRP A 62 -9.45 -8.28 10.58
CA TRP A 62 -10.49 -7.38 11.10
C TRP A 62 -9.88 -6.15 11.81
N GLU A 63 -8.88 -6.35 12.66
CA GLU A 63 -8.20 -5.25 13.36
C GLU A 63 -7.49 -4.31 12.38
N ILE A 64 -6.79 -4.86 11.39
CA ILE A 64 -6.10 -4.08 10.37
C ILE A 64 -7.11 -3.25 9.56
N GLY A 65 -8.21 -3.86 9.14
CA GLY A 65 -9.27 -3.19 8.41
C GLY A 65 -10.00 -2.12 9.26
N ASN A 66 -10.23 -2.40 10.53
CA ASN A 66 -10.85 -1.48 11.47
C ASN A 66 -10.00 -0.22 11.70
N MET A 67 -8.68 -0.35 11.63
CA MET A 67 -7.74 0.77 11.68
C MET A 67 -7.54 1.47 10.34
N HIS A 68 -8.27 1.07 9.29
CA HIS A 68 -8.11 1.56 7.92
C HIS A 68 -6.66 1.46 7.40
N ALA A 69 -5.89 0.54 7.93
CA ALA A 69 -4.53 0.30 7.49
C ALA A 69 -4.52 -0.50 6.18
N PRO A 70 -3.66 -0.16 5.22
CA PRO A 70 -3.53 -0.96 4.02
C PRO A 70 -2.92 -2.33 4.34
N LEU A 71 -3.44 -3.37 3.70
CA LEU A 71 -3.02 -4.75 3.87
C LEU A 71 -2.46 -5.29 2.57
N PHE A 72 -1.30 -5.93 2.64
CA PHE A 72 -0.60 -6.51 1.49
C PHE A 72 -0.38 -8.01 1.70
N ARG A 73 -0.52 -8.79 0.64
CA ARG A 73 -0.19 -10.21 0.65
C ARG A 73 1.31 -10.41 0.77
N GLY A 74 1.73 -11.29 1.66
CA GLY A 74 3.11 -11.76 1.77
C GLY A 74 3.33 -13.10 1.06
N ASP A 75 4.55 -13.57 1.12
CA ASP A 75 4.92 -14.89 0.60
C ASP A 75 4.58 -15.96 1.65
N SER A 76 3.34 -16.44 1.60
CA SER A 76 2.84 -17.49 2.49
C SER A 76 3.33 -18.86 2.04
N ASP A 77 3.46 -19.78 3.00
CA ASP A 77 3.83 -21.19 2.75
C ASP A 77 2.72 -22.16 3.17
N GLU A 78 3.04 -23.45 3.25
CA GLU A 78 2.07 -24.49 3.60
C GLU A 78 1.52 -24.36 5.02
N HIS A 79 2.29 -23.73 5.92
CA HIS A 79 1.97 -23.66 7.34
C HIS A 79 1.61 -22.25 7.80
N THR A 80 2.14 -21.23 7.14
CA THR A 80 2.05 -19.86 7.61
C THR A 80 1.47 -18.94 6.55
N VAL A 81 0.44 -18.19 6.93
CA VAL A 81 -0.05 -17.05 6.17
C VAL A 81 0.75 -15.82 6.58
N ARG A 82 1.30 -15.11 5.60
CA ARG A 82 2.06 -13.89 5.81
C ARG A 82 1.40 -12.72 5.11
N MET A 83 1.36 -11.61 5.83
CA MET A 83 0.82 -10.35 5.35
C MET A 83 1.71 -9.20 5.81
N TYR A 84 1.63 -8.08 5.11
CA TYR A 84 2.32 -6.86 5.49
C TYR A 84 1.34 -5.71 5.66
N THR A 85 1.61 -4.85 6.62
CA THR A 85 0.91 -3.59 6.81
C THR A 85 1.92 -2.54 7.30
N PRO A 86 1.76 -1.26 6.94
CA PRO A 86 2.66 -0.21 7.41
C PRO A 86 2.73 -0.14 8.94
N VAL A 87 3.89 0.24 9.46
CA VAL A 87 4.08 0.39 10.91
C VAL A 87 3.19 1.50 11.44
N GLN A 88 2.35 1.14 12.39
CA GLN A 88 1.46 2.04 13.12
C GLN A 88 1.44 1.60 14.60
N PRO A 89 1.93 2.41 15.53
CA PRO A 89 2.14 1.98 16.93
C PRO A 89 0.88 1.45 17.62
N VAL A 90 -0.27 2.06 17.38
CA VAL A 90 -1.55 1.61 17.96
C VAL A 90 -1.94 0.24 17.40
N LEU A 91 -1.87 0.08 16.08
CA LEU A 91 -2.14 -1.20 15.42
C LEU A 91 -1.19 -2.29 15.89
N GLY A 92 0.10 -1.96 16.03
CA GLY A 92 1.10 -2.92 16.52
C GLY A 92 0.78 -3.44 17.93
N ARG A 93 0.32 -2.58 18.83
CA ARG A 93 -0.13 -3.00 20.17
C ARG A 93 -1.35 -3.91 20.11
N ILE A 94 -2.31 -3.58 19.26
CA ILE A 94 -3.52 -4.38 19.07
C ILE A 94 -3.13 -5.77 18.53
N LEU A 95 -2.35 -5.84 17.46
CA LEU A 95 -1.98 -7.10 16.82
C LEU A 95 -1.14 -8.01 17.73
N ARG A 96 -0.28 -7.44 18.57
CA ARG A 96 0.45 -8.23 19.58
C ARG A 96 -0.45 -8.83 20.64
N GLY A 97 -1.63 -8.27 20.87
CA GLY A 97 -2.63 -8.79 21.77
C GLY A 97 -3.56 -9.84 21.15
N VAL A 98 -3.52 -10.06 19.86
CA VAL A 98 -4.33 -11.08 19.18
C VAL A 98 -3.67 -12.44 19.34
N GLU A 99 -4.36 -13.37 19.97
CA GLU A 99 -3.90 -14.74 20.13
C GLU A 99 -3.68 -15.40 18.76
N GLY A 100 -2.57 -16.09 18.61
CA GLY A 100 -2.21 -16.78 17.35
C GLY A 100 -1.54 -15.89 16.30
N VAL A 101 -1.38 -14.60 16.56
CA VAL A 101 -0.67 -13.66 15.66
C VAL A 101 0.76 -13.45 16.14
N ARG A 102 1.70 -13.62 15.22
CA ARG A 102 3.10 -13.21 15.42
C ARG A 102 3.36 -11.95 14.61
N LEU A 103 3.87 -10.93 15.28
CA LEU A 103 4.17 -9.63 14.68
C LEU A 103 5.66 -9.35 14.77
N SER A 104 6.25 -9.00 13.65
CA SER A 104 7.64 -8.49 13.59
C SER A 104 7.72 -7.27 12.68
N VAL A 105 8.79 -6.48 12.84
CA VAL A 105 9.10 -5.36 11.96
C VAL A 105 10.16 -5.79 10.98
N VAL A 106 9.91 -5.60 9.70
CA VAL A 106 10.84 -5.91 8.62
C VAL A 106 10.92 -4.73 7.66
N THR A 107 12.01 -4.67 6.90
CA THR A 107 12.18 -3.66 5.84
C THR A 107 11.77 -4.27 4.51
N ARG A 108 10.77 -3.70 3.85
CA ARG A 108 10.22 -4.20 2.58
C ARG A 108 9.77 -3.07 1.68
N GLU A 109 9.86 -3.30 0.38
CA GLU A 109 9.06 -2.57 -0.59
C GLU A 109 7.65 -3.15 -0.61
N LEU A 110 6.63 -2.28 -0.49
CA LEU A 110 5.24 -2.70 -0.58
C LEU A 110 4.78 -2.61 -2.03
N ASP A 111 4.60 -3.76 -2.65
CA ASP A 111 4.10 -3.87 -4.02
C ASP A 111 2.59 -3.58 -4.06
N ALA A 112 2.21 -2.57 -4.83
CA ALA A 112 0.81 -2.17 -4.98
C ALA A 112 -0.07 -3.29 -5.55
N ASP A 113 0.48 -4.20 -6.36
CA ASP A 113 -0.24 -5.33 -6.93
C ASP A 113 -0.59 -6.40 -5.89
N ARG A 114 0.13 -6.40 -4.77
CA ARG A 114 -0.13 -7.28 -3.63
C ARG A 114 -1.08 -6.69 -2.60
N ARG A 115 -1.50 -5.44 -2.77
CA ARG A 115 -2.45 -4.79 -1.87
C ARG A 115 -3.85 -5.37 -2.05
N PHE A 116 -4.49 -5.67 -0.92
CA PHE A 116 -5.93 -5.94 -0.92
C PHE A 116 -6.68 -4.66 -1.24
N ALA A 117 -7.52 -4.71 -2.26
CA ALA A 117 -8.35 -3.59 -2.66
C ALA A 117 -9.82 -3.92 -2.37
N SER A 118 -10.55 -2.95 -1.82
CA SER A 118 -11.99 -3.05 -1.67
C SER A 118 -12.68 -2.47 -2.91
N SER A 119 -13.66 -3.16 -3.45
CA SER A 119 -14.54 -2.64 -4.49
C SER A 119 -15.34 -1.40 -4.01
N ALA A 120 -15.53 -1.25 -2.70
CA ALA A 120 -16.15 -0.07 -2.11
C ALA A 120 -15.24 1.18 -2.17
N ALA A 121 -13.94 1.05 -2.40
CA ALA A 121 -13.02 2.18 -2.51
C ALA A 121 -13.34 3.08 -3.71
N GLU A 122 -13.85 2.52 -4.81
CA GLU A 122 -14.30 3.31 -5.96
C GLU A 122 -15.49 4.21 -5.63
N VAL A 123 -16.40 3.73 -4.78
CA VAL A 123 -17.58 4.50 -4.34
C VAL A 123 -17.16 5.65 -3.43
N VAL A 124 -16.18 5.44 -2.55
CA VAL A 124 -15.69 6.48 -1.62
C VAL A 124 -14.93 7.59 -2.36
N VAL A 125 -14.14 7.23 -3.37
CA VAL A 125 -13.38 8.21 -4.18
C VAL A 125 -14.32 9.06 -5.03
N SER A 126 -15.46 8.52 -5.51
CA SER A 126 -16.46 9.27 -6.26
C SER A 126 -17.28 10.24 -5.41
N MET A 127 -17.29 10.07 -4.10
CA MET A 127 -18.03 10.92 -3.16
C MET A 127 -17.20 12.06 -2.55
N ALA A 128 -15.88 12.10 -2.78
CA ALA A 128 -15.01 13.17 -2.31
C ALA A 128 -14.74 14.17 -3.45
N PRO A 129 -15.39 15.35 -3.45
CA PRO A 129 -15.34 16.27 -4.59
C PRO A 129 -13.96 16.90 -4.87
N ASP A 130 -12.99 16.74 -3.95
CA ASP A 130 -11.70 17.42 -4.03
C ASP A 130 -10.50 16.49 -4.30
N PHE A 131 -10.72 15.20 -4.57
CA PHE A 131 -9.66 14.25 -4.89
C PHE A 131 -9.83 13.69 -6.30
N SER A 132 -9.30 14.39 -7.29
CA SER A 132 -9.08 13.81 -8.61
C SER A 132 -7.60 13.44 -8.77
N ILE A 133 -7.30 12.15 -8.80
CA ILE A 133 -5.99 11.66 -9.23
C ILE A 133 -6.05 11.56 -10.76
N VAL A 134 -5.34 12.46 -11.44
CA VAL A 134 -5.34 12.53 -12.90
C VAL A 134 -4.05 11.91 -13.42
N LYS A 135 -4.12 10.72 -14.00
CA LYS A 135 -3.01 10.11 -14.76
C LYS A 135 -3.08 10.59 -16.20
N LYS A 136 -2.08 11.31 -16.64
CA LYS A 136 -2.00 11.70 -18.04
C LYS A 136 -1.69 10.45 -18.88
N ALA A 137 -2.62 10.09 -19.76
CA ALA A 137 -2.44 8.96 -20.65
C ALA A 137 -1.14 9.11 -21.46
N ARG A 138 -0.41 8.00 -21.61
CA ARG A 138 0.69 7.93 -22.55
C ARG A 138 0.13 8.14 -23.95
N GLY A 139 0.42 9.29 -24.52
CA GLY A 139 0.29 9.55 -25.92
C GLY A 139 1.56 9.14 -26.64
#